data_8b688ab2362f7e816d888fd00f1a87b2
#
_entry.id   8b688ab2362f7e816d888fd00f1a87b2
#
_cell.length_a   1.000
_cell.length_b   1.000
_cell.length_c   1.000
_cell.angle_alpha   90.00
_cell.angle_beta   90.00
_cell.angle_gamma   90.00
#
_symmetry.space_group_name_H-M   'P 1'
#
loop_
_entity.id
_entity.type
_entity.pdbx_description
1 polymer ?
#
loop_
_entity_poly.entity_id
_entity_poly.type
_entity_poly.pdbx_seq_one_letter_code
_entity_poly.pdbx_strand_id
1 'polypeptide(L)'
;MIIGLSGRMRSGKSELTKLLIDKGYKSIYFALPLKKMCMEWLNVSNIDVFNEMKCTNESLNILFDKEACEYFAKRIEVPADVIWNIIQKENINGVMIKNVRHLLQFLGTNIIRYINPDWHMEKIREYIQLHPADYVIEDVRFPNEKRMIEEMGGDTWYIVRPDISNVSNHLSEISLNWQLFGNNVLFNDGTLNDLLNKWSNFIDDYQHNKELRDETIELLKKEKTSDAFNLCDKLMISQDFFNYKPFAYDPDIKNEATIEPVIEDGKYKVAILWNDGRKPDVISNSLNIEDFKNLL
;
A
#
# COMPACT_ATOMS: atom_id res chain seq x y z
N MET A 1 -2.14 0.20 -12.61
CA MET A 1 -2.28 -0.68 -11.41
C MET A 1 -1.39 -0.16 -10.29
N ILE A 2 -1.76 -0.38 -9.00
CA ILE A 2 -0.95 0.03 -7.86
C ILE A 2 -0.72 -1.20 -6.98
N ILE A 3 0.56 -1.50 -6.67
CA ILE A 3 0.94 -2.59 -5.78
C ILE A 3 1.69 -1.99 -4.59
N GLY A 4 1.15 -2.18 -3.39
CA GLY A 4 1.79 -1.78 -2.14
C GLY A 4 2.54 -2.95 -1.50
N LEU A 5 3.79 -2.75 -1.10
CA LEU A 5 4.60 -3.76 -0.42
C LEU A 5 4.86 -3.35 1.03
N SER A 6 4.53 -4.24 1.96
CA SER A 6 4.79 -4.12 3.38
C SER A 6 5.68 -5.26 3.87
N GLY A 7 6.16 -5.16 5.08
CA GLY A 7 7.04 -6.15 5.70
C GLY A 7 8.23 -5.51 6.40
N ARG A 8 8.88 -6.27 7.25
CA ARG A 8 10.03 -5.79 8.04
C ARG A 8 11.23 -5.42 7.16
N MET A 9 12.13 -4.63 7.70
CA MET A 9 13.41 -4.34 7.03
C MET A 9 14.13 -5.66 6.69
N ARG A 10 14.71 -5.75 5.49
CA ARG A 10 15.38 -6.95 4.94
C ARG A 10 14.46 -8.13 4.63
N SER A 11 13.15 -7.93 4.56
CA SER A 11 12.21 -9.01 4.18
C SER A 11 12.25 -9.38 2.69
N GLY A 12 12.86 -8.58 1.83
CA GLY A 12 12.93 -8.83 0.37
C GLY A 12 12.11 -7.86 -0.47
N LYS A 13 11.45 -6.86 0.11
CA LYS A 13 10.63 -5.86 -0.61
C LYS A 13 11.34 -5.26 -1.80
N SER A 14 12.57 -4.77 -1.60
CA SER A 14 13.33 -4.10 -2.66
C SER A 14 13.69 -5.02 -3.83
N GLU A 15 13.84 -6.32 -3.62
CA GLU A 15 14.06 -7.27 -4.71
C GLU A 15 12.77 -7.48 -5.52
N LEU A 16 11.61 -7.56 -4.84
CA LEU A 16 10.32 -7.60 -5.52
C LEU A 16 10.01 -6.30 -6.25
N THR A 17 10.38 -5.16 -5.68
CA THR A 17 10.26 -3.85 -6.34
C THR A 17 11.05 -3.81 -7.64
N LYS A 18 12.29 -4.31 -7.67
CA LYS A 18 13.11 -4.39 -8.89
C LYS A 18 12.42 -5.22 -9.97
N LEU A 19 11.89 -6.39 -9.60
CA LEU A 19 11.16 -7.25 -10.54
C LEU A 19 9.94 -6.53 -11.14
N LEU A 20 9.18 -5.77 -10.33
CA LEU A 20 8.05 -4.98 -10.81
C LEU A 20 8.49 -3.84 -11.74
N ILE A 21 9.62 -3.18 -11.44
CA ILE A 21 10.20 -2.16 -12.31
C ILE A 21 10.58 -2.77 -13.67
N ASP A 22 11.16 -3.96 -13.69
CA ASP A 22 11.50 -4.70 -14.92
C ASP A 22 10.25 -5.05 -15.74
N LYS A 23 9.10 -5.19 -15.09
CA LYS A 23 7.77 -5.37 -15.71
C LYS A 23 7.06 -4.05 -16.07
N GLY A 24 7.74 -2.90 -15.93
CA GLY A 24 7.23 -1.58 -16.34
C GLY A 24 6.57 -0.75 -15.24
N TYR A 25 6.54 -1.21 -13.99
CA TYR A 25 6.04 -0.41 -12.89
C TYR A 25 6.99 0.73 -12.53
N LYS A 26 6.44 1.86 -12.11
CA LYS A 26 7.21 2.97 -11.54
C LYS A 26 7.25 2.83 -10.02
N SER A 27 8.45 2.86 -9.46
CA SER A 27 8.63 2.87 -8.01
C SER A 27 8.34 4.25 -7.44
N ILE A 28 7.50 4.28 -6.41
CA ILE A 28 7.21 5.47 -5.60
C ILE A 28 7.12 5.04 -4.12
N TYR A 29 7.25 5.96 -3.19
CA TYR A 29 7.15 5.66 -1.77
C TYR A 29 6.57 6.84 -0.99
N PHE A 30 5.83 6.55 0.10
CA PHE A 30 5.16 7.56 0.92
C PHE A 30 6.11 8.59 1.52
N ALA A 31 7.33 8.17 1.83
CA ALA A 31 8.35 9.07 2.36
C ALA A 31 8.98 10.01 1.30
N LEU A 32 8.64 9.87 -0.01
CA LEU A 32 9.28 10.66 -1.07
C LEU A 32 9.09 12.18 -0.91
N PRO A 33 7.89 12.71 -0.64
CA PRO A 33 7.72 14.15 -0.44
C PRO A 33 8.55 14.66 0.74
N LEU A 34 8.57 13.94 1.85
CA LEU A 34 9.38 14.26 3.02
C LEU A 34 10.89 14.23 2.69
N LYS A 35 11.36 13.20 1.99
CA LYS A 35 12.77 13.11 1.59
C LYS A 35 13.17 14.29 0.71
N LYS A 36 12.36 14.68 -0.26
CA LYS A 36 12.63 15.85 -1.12
C LYS A 36 12.78 17.13 -0.28
N MET A 37 11.90 17.39 0.68
CA MET A 37 12.02 18.54 1.58
C MET A 37 13.30 18.49 2.42
N CYS A 38 13.64 17.31 2.95
CA CYS A 38 14.89 17.16 3.74
C CYS A 38 16.14 17.32 2.87
N MET A 39 16.13 16.80 1.63
CA MET A 39 17.23 16.99 0.68
C MET A 39 17.47 18.45 0.35
N GLU A 40 16.41 19.22 0.07
CA GLU A 40 16.50 20.66 -0.17
C GLU A 40 17.07 21.38 1.06
N TRP A 41 16.56 21.07 2.25
CA TRP A 41 17.03 21.69 3.49
C TRP A 41 18.50 21.40 3.80
N LEU A 42 18.97 20.18 3.48
CA LEU A 42 20.37 19.77 3.63
C LEU A 42 21.25 20.14 2.43
N ASN A 43 20.67 20.78 1.40
CA ASN A 43 21.36 21.10 0.14
C ASN A 43 21.97 19.86 -0.55
N VAL A 44 21.26 18.72 -0.52
CA VAL A 44 21.64 17.47 -1.18
C VAL A 44 20.79 17.30 -2.42
N SER A 45 21.38 17.39 -3.61
CA SER A 45 20.65 17.31 -4.88
C SER A 45 20.41 15.88 -5.39
N ASN A 46 21.24 14.92 -4.97
CA ASN A 46 21.18 13.53 -5.43
C ASN A 46 20.52 12.64 -4.39
N ILE A 47 19.46 11.93 -4.80
CA ILE A 47 18.69 11.03 -3.93
C ILE A 47 19.54 9.82 -3.46
N ASP A 48 20.47 9.33 -4.27
CA ASP A 48 21.31 8.19 -3.92
C ASP A 48 22.29 8.58 -2.82
N VAL A 49 22.88 9.78 -2.92
CA VAL A 49 23.74 10.35 -1.86
C VAL A 49 22.94 10.51 -0.56
N PHE A 50 21.73 11.03 -0.63
CA PHE A 50 20.86 11.15 0.54
C PHE A 50 20.51 9.80 1.16
N ASN A 51 20.23 8.79 0.36
CA ASN A 51 19.97 7.43 0.83
C ASN A 51 21.22 6.78 1.43
N GLU A 52 22.41 7.06 0.90
CA GLU A 52 23.69 6.61 1.45
C GLU A 52 23.93 7.23 2.84
N MET A 53 23.79 8.55 2.98
CA MET A 53 23.85 9.26 4.29
C MET A 53 22.89 8.66 5.32
N LYS A 54 21.68 8.27 4.88
CA LYS A 54 20.69 7.59 5.74
C LYS A 54 21.18 6.19 6.16
N CYS A 55 21.83 5.42 5.26
CA CYS A 55 22.27 4.05 5.52
C CYS A 55 23.52 4.00 6.38
N THR A 56 24.46 4.90 6.16
CA THR A 56 25.73 5.00 6.92
C THR A 56 25.56 5.63 8.28
N ASN A 57 24.37 6.21 8.58
CA ASN A 57 24.13 7.01 9.78
C ASN A 57 25.15 8.15 9.97
N GLU A 58 25.56 8.75 8.85
CA GLU A 58 26.46 9.90 8.87
C GLU A 58 25.94 10.98 9.83
N SER A 59 26.86 11.52 10.63
CA SER A 59 26.52 12.49 11.67
C SER A 59 26.25 13.86 11.05
N LEU A 60 25.04 14.39 11.25
CA LEU A 60 24.66 15.74 10.83
C LEU A 60 24.93 16.77 11.93
N ASN A 61 24.54 16.46 13.18
CA ASN A 61 24.63 17.34 14.34
C ASN A 61 24.07 18.76 14.07
N ILE A 62 22.91 18.83 13.41
CA ILE A 62 22.23 20.08 13.08
C ILE A 62 21.14 20.36 14.10
N LEU A 63 21.07 21.60 14.58
CA LEU A 63 19.97 22.05 15.45
C LEU A 63 18.73 22.33 14.60
N PHE A 64 17.65 21.63 14.89
CA PHE A 64 16.32 21.93 14.37
C PHE A 64 15.68 23.01 15.26
N ASP A 65 15.87 24.23 14.87
CA ASP A 65 15.47 25.44 15.60
C ASP A 65 14.21 26.08 14.98
N LYS A 66 13.96 27.33 15.34
CA LYS A 66 12.81 28.08 14.84
C LYS A 66 12.88 28.36 13.33
N GLU A 67 14.08 28.58 12.79
CA GLU A 67 14.27 28.81 11.35
C GLU A 67 13.95 27.51 10.57
N ALA A 68 14.38 26.35 11.05
CA ALA A 68 14.00 25.06 10.50
C ALA A 68 12.47 24.86 10.57
N CYS A 69 11.80 25.25 11.66
CA CYS A 69 10.35 25.20 11.74
C CYS A 69 9.67 26.07 10.66
N GLU A 70 10.15 27.26 10.42
CA GLU A 70 9.63 28.15 9.37
C GLU A 70 9.81 27.53 7.97
N TYR A 71 10.98 26.93 7.71
CA TYR A 71 11.26 26.26 6.46
C TYR A 71 10.30 25.10 6.16
N PHE A 72 10.10 24.19 7.13
CA PHE A 72 9.25 23.02 6.95
C PHE A 72 7.76 23.36 7.01
N ALA A 73 7.36 24.30 7.88
CA ALA A 73 5.98 24.75 8.02
C ALA A 73 5.41 25.28 6.70
N LYS A 74 6.20 26.09 5.98
CA LYS A 74 5.82 26.60 4.66
C LYS A 74 5.55 25.48 3.65
N ARG A 75 6.27 24.35 3.73
CA ARG A 75 6.16 23.23 2.79
C ARG A 75 5.05 22.25 3.11
N ILE A 76 4.67 22.16 4.38
CA ILE A 76 3.51 21.37 4.81
C ILE A 76 2.25 22.21 5.03
N GLU A 77 2.32 23.49 4.65
CA GLU A 77 1.17 24.41 4.65
C GLU A 77 0.54 24.63 6.03
N VAL A 78 1.40 24.77 7.05
CA VAL A 78 0.95 25.08 8.42
C VAL A 78 1.67 26.30 8.97
N PRO A 79 1.14 27.00 9.99
CA PRO A 79 1.86 28.04 10.69
C PRO A 79 3.12 27.49 11.39
N ALA A 80 4.21 28.27 11.36
CA ALA A 80 5.50 27.83 11.94
C ALA A 80 5.44 27.60 13.46
N ASP A 81 4.61 28.33 14.16
CA ASP A 81 4.37 28.19 15.60
C ASP A 81 3.72 26.85 15.97
N VAL A 82 2.98 26.22 15.04
CA VAL A 82 2.43 24.88 15.26
C VAL A 82 3.57 23.87 15.45
N ILE A 83 4.57 23.87 14.56
CA ILE A 83 5.73 22.96 14.67
C ILE A 83 6.54 23.33 15.92
N TRP A 84 6.81 24.62 16.13
CA TRP A 84 7.58 25.08 17.26
C TRP A 84 6.95 24.69 18.60
N ASN A 85 5.64 24.84 18.74
CA ASN A 85 4.91 24.46 19.96
C ASN A 85 4.95 22.94 20.23
N ILE A 86 4.98 22.10 19.19
CA ILE A 86 5.16 20.65 19.35
C ILE A 86 6.55 20.37 19.93
N ILE A 87 7.58 21.02 19.40
CA ILE A 87 8.97 20.84 19.84
C ILE A 87 9.18 21.32 21.27
N GLN A 88 8.65 22.49 21.61
CA GLN A 88 8.83 23.09 22.93
C GLN A 88 8.26 22.29 24.10
N LYS A 89 7.31 21.40 23.84
CA LYS A 89 6.78 20.50 24.88
C LYS A 89 7.87 19.64 25.51
N GLU A 90 8.90 19.30 24.74
CA GLU A 90 9.99 18.41 25.17
C GLU A 90 11.37 19.08 25.19
N ASN A 91 11.58 20.15 24.38
CA ASN A 91 12.88 20.76 24.16
C ASN A 91 12.79 22.29 23.97
N ILE A 92 13.19 23.06 24.95
CA ILE A 92 13.07 24.53 24.99
C ILE A 92 13.87 25.23 23.85
N ASN A 93 15.00 24.66 23.42
CA ASN A 93 15.93 25.30 22.47
C ASN A 93 15.99 24.63 21.10
N GLY A 94 15.02 23.77 20.77
CA GLY A 94 15.05 22.97 19.55
C GLY A 94 15.55 21.57 19.74
N VAL A 95 15.60 20.79 18.65
CA VAL A 95 15.99 19.37 18.65
C VAL A 95 17.29 19.18 17.90
N MET A 96 18.28 18.53 18.53
CA MET A 96 19.51 18.18 17.84
C MET A 96 19.29 16.97 16.93
N ILE A 97 19.36 17.18 15.62
CA ILE A 97 19.25 16.16 14.59
C ILE A 97 20.60 15.47 14.43
N LYS A 98 20.66 14.19 14.78
CA LYS A 98 21.90 13.41 14.81
C LYS A 98 22.35 12.96 13.42
N ASN A 99 21.41 12.53 12.57
CA ASN A 99 21.66 12.01 11.23
C ASN A 99 20.38 12.07 10.38
N VAL A 100 20.48 11.73 9.09
CA VAL A 100 19.36 11.73 8.14
C VAL A 100 18.20 10.81 8.59
N ARG A 101 18.49 9.66 9.16
CA ARG A 101 17.45 8.75 9.67
C ARG A 101 16.66 9.39 10.80
N HIS A 102 17.34 10.05 11.74
CA HIS A 102 16.71 10.78 12.84
C HIS A 102 15.84 11.94 12.32
N LEU A 103 16.35 12.70 11.32
CA LEU A 103 15.59 13.78 10.69
C LEU A 103 14.28 13.28 10.08
N LEU A 104 14.35 12.21 9.29
CA LEU A 104 13.16 11.62 8.64
C LEU A 104 12.15 11.06 9.65
N GLN A 105 12.61 10.42 10.71
CA GLN A 105 11.73 9.91 11.77
C GLN A 105 11.10 11.05 12.57
N PHE A 106 11.88 12.03 12.95
CA PHE A 106 11.43 13.19 13.69
C PHE A 106 10.38 13.98 12.92
N LEU A 107 10.70 14.41 11.69
CA LEU A 107 9.75 15.15 10.87
C LEU A 107 8.55 14.30 10.45
N GLY A 108 8.78 13.08 9.96
CA GLY A 108 7.73 12.26 9.40
C GLY A 108 6.72 11.77 10.44
N THR A 109 7.20 11.34 11.60
CA THR A 109 6.34 10.75 12.63
C THR A 109 5.95 11.74 13.70
N ASN A 110 6.93 12.46 14.27
CA ASN A 110 6.66 13.28 15.46
C ASN A 110 6.06 14.65 15.09
N ILE A 111 6.28 15.14 13.87
CA ILE A 111 5.74 16.44 13.43
C ILE A 111 4.61 16.24 12.41
N ILE A 112 4.92 15.76 11.21
CA ILE A 112 3.95 15.74 10.10
C ILE A 112 2.75 14.84 10.42
N ARG A 113 2.97 13.58 10.83
CA ARG A 113 1.85 12.69 11.19
C ARG A 113 1.09 13.13 12.44
N TYR A 114 1.74 13.84 13.35
CA TYR A 114 1.06 14.41 14.51
C TYR A 114 0.11 15.55 14.10
N ILE A 115 0.48 16.38 13.12
CA ILE A 115 -0.33 17.48 12.59
C ILE A 115 -1.40 16.97 11.64
N ASN A 116 -1.00 16.17 10.64
CA ASN A 116 -1.86 15.55 9.64
C ASN A 116 -1.41 14.10 9.39
N PRO A 117 -2.09 13.10 9.98
CA PRO A 117 -1.76 11.69 9.79
C PRO A 117 -1.76 11.25 8.32
N ASP A 118 -2.54 11.92 7.48
CA ASP A 118 -2.80 11.54 6.10
C ASP A 118 -1.95 12.33 5.07
N TRP A 119 -1.15 13.29 5.52
CA TRP A 119 -0.36 14.17 4.65
C TRP A 119 0.48 13.40 3.60
N HIS A 120 1.18 12.34 4.01
CA HIS A 120 2.00 11.55 3.10
C HIS A 120 1.15 10.89 2.00
N MET A 121 -0.02 10.40 2.36
CA MET A 121 -0.95 9.75 1.44
C MET A 121 -1.59 10.75 0.49
N GLU A 122 -1.99 11.92 0.99
CA GLU A 122 -2.54 13.00 0.16
C GLU A 122 -1.55 13.39 -0.94
N LYS A 123 -0.28 13.60 -0.58
CA LYS A 123 0.76 13.97 -1.55
C LYS A 123 1.07 12.86 -2.57
N ILE A 124 1.02 11.58 -2.17
CA ILE A 124 1.23 10.46 -3.09
C ILE A 124 -0.01 10.23 -3.96
N ARG A 125 -1.22 10.33 -3.39
CA ARG A 125 -2.47 10.25 -4.16
C ARG A 125 -2.51 11.30 -5.26
N GLU A 126 -2.23 12.56 -4.92
CA GLU A 126 -2.14 13.67 -5.86
C GLU A 126 -1.12 13.38 -6.97
N TYR A 127 0.07 12.90 -6.60
CA TYR A 127 1.10 12.55 -7.57
C TYR A 127 0.65 11.46 -8.56
N ILE A 128 0.04 10.37 -8.07
CA ILE A 128 -0.42 9.26 -8.91
C ILE A 128 -1.55 9.73 -9.85
N GLN A 129 -2.47 10.57 -9.38
CA GLN A 129 -3.55 11.11 -10.20
C GLN A 129 -3.06 12.02 -11.33
N LEU A 130 -2.02 12.81 -11.06
CA LEU A 130 -1.41 13.70 -12.06
C LEU A 130 -0.49 12.95 -13.05
N HIS A 131 -0.01 11.76 -12.70
CA HIS A 131 0.94 10.99 -13.50
C HIS A 131 0.48 9.53 -13.63
N PRO A 132 -0.60 9.26 -14.39
CA PRO A 132 -1.12 7.90 -14.52
C PRO A 132 -0.08 6.91 -15.03
N ALA A 133 0.12 5.82 -14.29
CA ALA A 133 1.01 4.71 -14.62
C ALA A 133 0.74 3.53 -13.68
N ASP A 134 1.39 2.40 -13.93
CA ASP A 134 1.46 1.33 -12.96
C ASP A 134 2.54 1.63 -11.91
N TYR A 135 2.17 1.51 -10.63
CA TYR A 135 3.05 1.88 -9.53
C TYR A 135 3.30 0.73 -8.55
N VAL A 136 4.53 0.67 -8.05
CA VAL A 136 4.88 -0.09 -6.86
C VAL A 136 5.26 0.86 -5.73
N ILE A 137 4.64 0.67 -4.55
CA ILE A 137 4.88 1.44 -3.32
C ILE A 137 5.51 0.50 -2.30
N GLU A 138 6.83 0.62 -2.06
CA GLU A 138 7.59 -0.36 -1.26
C GLU A 138 7.67 -0.05 0.24
N ASP A 139 7.10 1.05 0.71
CA ASP A 139 7.22 1.51 2.09
C ASP A 139 5.87 1.60 2.82
N VAL A 140 4.94 0.71 2.52
CA VAL A 140 3.65 0.63 3.22
C VAL A 140 3.89 0.19 4.67
N ARG A 141 3.63 1.09 5.62
CA ARG A 141 3.97 0.90 7.04
C ARG A 141 2.82 1.16 7.99
N PHE A 142 1.79 1.87 7.56
CA PHE A 142 0.66 2.26 8.40
C PHE A 142 -0.67 1.82 7.79
N PRO A 143 -1.70 1.54 8.64
CA PRO A 143 -3.01 1.09 8.16
C PRO A 143 -3.68 2.06 7.20
N ASN A 144 -3.52 3.36 7.38
CA ASN A 144 -4.07 4.38 6.49
C ASN A 144 -3.37 4.39 5.11
N GLU A 145 -2.07 4.08 5.04
CA GLU A 145 -1.35 3.92 3.77
C GLU A 145 -1.87 2.72 2.97
N LYS A 146 -2.05 1.58 3.66
CA LYS A 146 -2.67 0.38 3.09
C LYS A 146 -4.06 0.70 2.53
N ARG A 147 -4.92 1.30 3.34
CA ARG A 147 -6.29 1.69 2.95
C ARG A 147 -6.29 2.60 1.72
N MET A 148 -5.43 3.62 1.68
CA MET A 148 -5.36 4.54 0.54
C MET A 148 -5.06 3.81 -0.78
N ILE A 149 -4.14 2.85 -0.77
CA ILE A 149 -3.82 2.04 -1.95
C ILE A 149 -5.04 1.24 -2.40
N GLU A 150 -5.74 0.62 -1.46
CA GLU A 150 -6.95 -0.19 -1.72
C GLU A 150 -8.11 0.67 -2.24
N GLU A 151 -8.34 1.86 -1.66
CA GLU A 151 -9.32 2.84 -2.15
C GLU A 151 -9.03 3.32 -3.58
N MET A 152 -7.77 3.32 -4.00
CA MET A 152 -7.35 3.63 -5.37
C MET A 152 -7.43 2.42 -6.31
N GLY A 153 -8.01 1.30 -5.88
CA GLY A 153 -8.11 0.05 -6.66
C GLY A 153 -6.79 -0.70 -6.81
N GLY A 154 -5.84 -0.43 -5.92
CA GLY A 154 -4.59 -1.17 -5.81
C GLY A 154 -4.68 -2.31 -4.81
N ASP A 155 -3.62 -3.12 -4.74
CA ASP A 155 -3.49 -4.22 -3.79
C ASP A 155 -2.23 -4.09 -2.94
N THR A 156 -2.32 -4.58 -1.71
CA THR A 156 -1.21 -4.49 -0.75
C THR A 156 -0.77 -5.89 -0.33
N TRP A 157 0.56 -6.08 -0.25
CA TRP A 157 1.19 -7.36 0.06
C TRP A 157 2.13 -7.25 1.24
N TYR A 158 2.11 -8.25 2.10
CA TYR A 158 3.04 -8.34 3.23
C TYR A 158 4.07 -9.45 3.00
N ILE A 159 5.34 -9.09 3.05
CA ILE A 159 6.45 -10.03 2.88
C ILE A 159 6.96 -10.46 4.26
N VAL A 160 6.81 -11.75 4.56
CA VAL A 160 7.30 -12.39 5.78
C VAL A 160 8.63 -13.06 5.48
N ARG A 161 9.66 -12.73 6.24
CA ARG A 161 10.92 -13.47 6.28
C ARG A 161 11.12 -14.02 7.69
N PRO A 162 11.04 -15.33 7.90
CA PRO A 162 11.02 -15.95 9.22
C PRO A 162 12.26 -15.65 10.06
N ASP A 163 13.45 -15.61 9.42
CA ASP A 163 14.75 -15.53 10.09
C ASP A 163 15.18 -14.11 10.52
N ILE A 164 14.30 -13.10 10.32
CA ILE A 164 14.63 -11.74 10.75
C ILE A 164 14.30 -11.56 12.21
N SER A 165 15.32 -11.52 13.07
CA SER A 165 15.21 -11.09 14.45
C SER A 165 14.81 -9.61 14.54
N ASN A 166 14.05 -9.24 15.56
CA ASN A 166 13.52 -7.88 15.76
C ASN A 166 14.62 -6.82 15.79
N VAL A 167 14.56 -5.89 14.88
CA VAL A 167 15.61 -4.88 14.70
C VAL A 167 15.20 -3.50 15.22
N SER A 168 13.90 -3.20 15.38
CA SER A 168 13.46 -1.88 15.81
C SER A 168 12.05 -1.90 16.41
N ASN A 169 11.87 -1.16 17.51
CA ASN A 169 10.57 -0.92 18.15
C ASN A 169 9.91 0.38 17.66
N HIS A 170 10.39 0.98 16.57
CA HIS A 170 9.79 2.19 16.03
C HIS A 170 8.40 1.92 15.47
N LEU A 171 7.45 2.83 15.71
CA LEU A 171 6.05 2.68 15.29
C LEU A 171 5.91 2.30 13.81
N SER A 172 6.73 2.85 12.92
CA SER A 172 6.70 2.52 11.50
C SER A 172 7.13 1.09 11.15
N GLU A 173 7.66 0.32 12.09
CA GLU A 173 8.06 -1.09 11.89
C GLU A 173 7.07 -2.08 12.54
N ILE A 174 6.16 -1.60 13.40
CA ILE A 174 5.25 -2.44 14.18
C ILE A 174 3.76 -2.13 13.93
N SER A 175 3.43 -1.04 13.20
CA SER A 175 2.05 -0.61 12.97
C SER A 175 1.26 -1.54 12.06
N LEU A 176 1.92 -2.33 11.22
CA LEU A 176 1.32 -3.36 10.37
C LEU A 176 1.91 -4.73 10.68
N ASN A 177 1.05 -5.73 10.71
CA ASN A 177 1.44 -7.14 10.75
C ASN A 177 0.79 -7.90 9.61
N TRP A 178 1.29 -9.09 9.30
CA TRP A 178 0.84 -9.90 8.17
C TRP A 178 -0.64 -10.31 8.25
N GLN A 179 -1.22 -10.40 9.45
CA GLN A 179 -2.64 -10.75 9.66
C GLN A 179 -3.61 -9.75 9.04
N LEU A 180 -3.18 -8.48 8.88
CA LEU A 180 -3.97 -7.43 8.26
C LEU A 180 -4.04 -7.52 6.73
N PHE A 181 -3.30 -8.45 6.13
CA PHE A 181 -3.21 -8.60 4.67
C PHE A 181 -3.97 -9.82 4.13
N GLY A 182 -4.65 -10.57 4.99
CA GLY A 182 -5.44 -11.73 4.58
C GLY A 182 -4.59 -12.73 3.80
N ASN A 183 -4.98 -13.01 2.56
CA ASN A 183 -4.27 -13.92 1.67
C ASN A 183 -3.06 -13.26 0.96
N ASN A 184 -2.93 -11.94 1.03
CA ASN A 184 -1.86 -11.19 0.38
C ASN A 184 -0.57 -11.22 1.23
N VAL A 185 -0.13 -12.41 1.59
CA VAL A 185 1.09 -12.65 2.37
C VAL A 185 2.04 -13.54 1.58
N LEU A 186 3.26 -13.06 1.35
CA LEU A 186 4.31 -13.80 0.68
C LEU A 186 5.40 -14.22 1.67
N PHE A 187 5.69 -15.52 1.73
CA PHE A 187 6.76 -16.06 2.57
C PHE A 187 8.08 -16.12 1.79
N ASN A 188 9.06 -15.35 2.27
CA ASN A 188 10.45 -15.38 1.83
C ASN A 188 11.25 -16.30 2.77
N ASP A 189 11.05 -17.60 2.63
CA ASP A 189 11.61 -18.68 3.45
C ASP A 189 12.70 -19.49 2.74
N GLY A 190 13.04 -19.11 1.50
CA GLY A 190 14.03 -19.77 0.65
C GLY A 190 15.17 -18.86 0.20
N THR A 191 15.74 -19.19 -0.95
CA THR A 191 16.76 -18.38 -1.62
C THR A 191 16.13 -17.17 -2.31
N LEU A 192 16.97 -16.22 -2.75
CA LEU A 192 16.52 -15.08 -3.55
C LEU A 192 15.82 -15.56 -4.85
N ASN A 193 16.36 -16.60 -5.50
CA ASN A 193 15.76 -17.15 -6.71
C ASN A 193 14.38 -17.76 -6.43
N ASP A 194 14.19 -18.44 -5.31
CA ASP A 194 12.88 -18.97 -4.91
C ASP A 194 11.87 -17.84 -4.72
N LEU A 195 12.26 -16.77 -4.05
CA LEU A 195 11.42 -15.58 -3.88
C LEU A 195 11.02 -14.97 -5.22
N LEU A 196 12.01 -14.73 -6.10
CA LEU A 196 11.76 -14.09 -7.39
C LEU A 196 10.91 -14.97 -8.30
N ASN A 197 11.11 -16.28 -8.32
CA ASN A 197 10.30 -17.21 -9.09
C ASN A 197 8.85 -17.26 -8.59
N LYS A 198 8.64 -17.40 -7.27
CA LYS A 198 7.31 -17.34 -6.67
C LYS A 198 6.59 -16.06 -7.05
N TRP A 199 7.28 -14.92 -6.95
CA TRP A 199 6.72 -13.61 -7.22
C TRP A 199 6.46 -13.34 -8.70
N SER A 200 7.35 -13.79 -9.59
CA SER A 200 7.16 -13.61 -11.04
C SER A 200 5.91 -14.34 -11.52
N ASN A 201 5.79 -15.63 -11.18
CA ASN A 201 4.62 -16.40 -11.55
C ASN A 201 3.33 -15.78 -11.00
N PHE A 202 3.39 -15.38 -9.71
CA PHE A 202 2.29 -14.70 -9.05
C PHE A 202 1.85 -13.42 -9.79
N ILE A 203 2.78 -12.52 -10.17
CA ILE A 203 2.45 -11.26 -10.83
C ILE A 203 1.86 -11.48 -12.21
N ASP A 204 2.35 -12.45 -12.98
CA ASP A 204 1.82 -12.75 -14.31
C ASP A 204 0.37 -13.26 -14.22
N ASP A 205 0.10 -14.18 -13.30
CA ASP A 205 -1.24 -14.70 -13.03
C ASP A 205 -2.17 -13.61 -12.47
N TYR A 206 -1.66 -12.80 -11.56
CA TYR A 206 -2.40 -11.71 -10.93
C TYR A 206 -2.84 -10.63 -11.94
N GLN A 207 -1.95 -10.22 -12.84
CA GLN A 207 -2.29 -9.25 -13.90
C GLN A 207 -3.39 -9.79 -14.80
N HIS A 208 -3.24 -11.03 -15.26
CA HIS A 208 -4.22 -11.69 -16.11
C HIS A 208 -5.59 -11.82 -15.41
N ASN A 209 -5.61 -12.30 -14.17
CA ASN A 209 -6.84 -12.47 -13.41
C ASN A 209 -7.51 -11.11 -13.09
N LYS A 210 -6.73 -10.06 -12.85
CA LYS A 210 -7.26 -8.71 -12.65
C LYS A 210 -7.93 -8.15 -13.91
N GLU A 211 -7.31 -8.31 -15.06
CA GLU A 211 -7.89 -7.90 -16.36
C GLU A 211 -9.22 -8.61 -16.63
N LEU A 212 -9.26 -9.94 -16.42
CA LEU A 212 -10.50 -10.73 -16.57
C LEU A 212 -11.59 -10.30 -15.59
N ARG A 213 -11.23 -9.99 -14.34
CA ARG A 213 -12.16 -9.48 -13.34
C ARG A 213 -12.73 -8.14 -13.75
N ASP A 214 -11.86 -7.19 -14.16
CA ASP A 214 -12.27 -5.85 -14.53
C ASP A 214 -13.16 -5.88 -15.80
N GLU A 215 -12.86 -6.75 -16.77
CA GLU A 215 -13.71 -7.00 -17.94
C GLU A 215 -15.06 -7.60 -17.54
N THR A 216 -15.09 -8.55 -16.61
CA THR A 216 -16.32 -9.13 -16.05
C THR A 216 -17.22 -8.06 -15.43
N ILE A 217 -16.63 -7.19 -14.61
CA ILE A 217 -17.34 -6.08 -13.97
C ILE A 217 -17.93 -5.13 -15.03
N GLU A 218 -17.17 -4.78 -16.06
CA GLU A 218 -17.66 -3.91 -17.14
C GLU A 218 -18.78 -4.55 -17.96
N LEU A 219 -18.74 -5.85 -18.17
CA LEU A 219 -19.83 -6.57 -18.85
C LEU A 219 -21.09 -6.63 -18.00
N LEU A 220 -20.96 -6.83 -16.70
CA LEU A 220 -22.08 -6.76 -15.77
C LEU A 220 -22.71 -5.38 -15.71
N LYS A 221 -21.91 -4.32 -15.66
CA LYS A 221 -22.40 -2.93 -15.75
C LYS A 221 -23.15 -2.62 -17.02
N LYS A 222 -22.84 -3.31 -18.13
CA LYS A 222 -23.50 -3.17 -19.44
C LYS A 222 -24.67 -4.14 -19.65
N GLU A 223 -25.11 -4.83 -18.60
CA GLU A 223 -26.18 -5.84 -18.65
C GLU A 223 -25.87 -7.05 -19.55
N LYS A 224 -24.60 -7.29 -19.85
CA LYS A 224 -24.15 -8.45 -20.62
C LYS A 224 -23.81 -9.64 -19.72
N THR A 225 -24.79 -10.08 -18.95
CA THR A 225 -24.63 -11.12 -17.93
C THR A 225 -24.10 -12.44 -18.50
N SER A 226 -24.55 -12.86 -19.67
CA SER A 226 -24.07 -14.10 -20.29
C SER A 226 -22.59 -14.08 -20.63
N ASP A 227 -22.07 -12.93 -21.14
CA ASP A 227 -20.67 -12.76 -21.48
C ASP A 227 -19.82 -12.68 -20.21
N ALA A 228 -20.33 -12.03 -19.15
CA ALA A 228 -19.66 -11.98 -17.85
C ALA A 228 -19.51 -13.36 -17.21
N PHE A 229 -20.54 -14.23 -17.31
CA PHE A 229 -20.45 -15.61 -16.83
C PHE A 229 -19.43 -16.45 -17.59
N ASN A 230 -19.32 -16.26 -18.92
CA ASN A 230 -18.29 -16.93 -19.73
C ASN A 230 -16.86 -16.52 -19.33
N LEU A 231 -16.65 -15.28 -18.87
CA LEU A 231 -15.37 -14.83 -18.33
C LEU A 231 -15.13 -15.39 -16.93
N CYS A 232 -16.16 -15.44 -16.08
CA CYS A 232 -16.07 -16.11 -14.78
C CYS A 232 -15.66 -17.59 -14.91
N ASP A 233 -16.19 -18.30 -15.94
CA ASP A 233 -15.78 -19.67 -16.23
C ASP A 233 -14.28 -19.78 -16.53
N LYS A 234 -13.72 -18.84 -17.28
CA LYS A 234 -12.27 -18.80 -17.57
C LYS A 234 -11.46 -18.52 -16.31
N LEU A 235 -11.93 -17.64 -15.44
CA LEU A 235 -11.32 -17.36 -14.15
C LEU A 235 -11.33 -18.58 -13.22
N MET A 236 -12.40 -19.39 -13.25
CA MET A 236 -12.53 -20.58 -12.41
C MET A 236 -11.62 -21.73 -12.83
N ILE A 237 -11.26 -21.82 -14.10
CA ILE A 237 -10.37 -22.85 -14.62
C ILE A 237 -8.92 -22.62 -14.16
N SER A 238 -8.53 -21.38 -13.84
CA SER A 238 -7.26 -21.10 -13.21
C SER A 238 -7.36 -21.41 -11.71
N GLN A 239 -6.67 -22.45 -11.23
CA GLN A 239 -6.63 -22.81 -9.79
C GLN A 239 -6.20 -21.63 -8.91
N ASP A 240 -5.56 -20.61 -9.49
CA ASP A 240 -5.06 -19.43 -8.83
C ASP A 240 -6.14 -18.37 -8.55
N PHE A 241 -7.29 -18.43 -9.21
CA PHE A 241 -8.42 -17.55 -8.91
C PHE A 241 -8.88 -17.63 -7.45
N PHE A 242 -8.83 -18.81 -6.85
CA PHE A 242 -9.19 -19.01 -5.44
C PHE A 242 -8.26 -18.30 -4.46
N ASN A 243 -7.07 -17.94 -4.89
CA ASN A 243 -6.12 -17.13 -4.10
C ASN A 243 -6.37 -15.62 -4.23
N TYR A 244 -7.16 -15.20 -5.22
CA TYR A 244 -7.48 -13.80 -5.53
C TYR A 244 -8.98 -13.57 -5.41
N LYS A 245 -9.48 -13.57 -4.18
CA LYS A 245 -10.89 -13.28 -3.93
C LYS A 245 -11.13 -11.79 -4.18
N PRO A 246 -12.01 -11.40 -5.12
CA PRO A 246 -12.41 -10.02 -5.23
C PRO A 246 -13.15 -9.63 -3.94
N PHE A 247 -12.74 -8.51 -3.32
CA PHE A 247 -13.40 -7.97 -2.16
C PHE A 247 -14.46 -6.97 -2.60
N ALA A 248 -15.68 -7.11 -2.06
CA ALA A 248 -16.66 -6.03 -2.01
C ALA A 248 -16.64 -5.44 -0.60
N TYR A 249 -16.62 -4.13 -0.50
CA TYR A 249 -16.73 -3.41 0.76
C TYR A 249 -18.02 -2.60 0.76
N ASP A 250 -18.85 -2.82 1.76
CA ASP A 250 -20.03 -2.00 2.00
C ASP A 250 -19.68 -0.92 3.04
N PRO A 251 -19.54 0.35 2.65
CA PRO A 251 -19.19 1.44 3.55
C PRO A 251 -20.26 1.73 4.59
N ASP A 252 -21.54 1.43 4.31
CA ASP A 252 -22.64 1.74 5.21
C ASP A 252 -22.71 0.77 6.40
N ILE A 253 -22.40 -0.51 6.14
CA ILE A 253 -22.39 -1.54 7.19
C ILE A 253 -20.98 -1.90 7.67
N LYS A 254 -19.94 -1.28 7.12
CA LYS A 254 -18.51 -1.55 7.40
C LYS A 254 -18.18 -3.04 7.35
N ASN A 255 -18.81 -3.75 6.45
CA ASN A 255 -18.65 -5.18 6.30
C ASN A 255 -17.94 -5.51 5.01
N GLU A 256 -16.98 -6.41 5.07
CA GLU A 256 -16.25 -6.91 3.92
C GLU A 256 -16.93 -8.19 3.43
N ALA A 257 -17.09 -8.30 2.13
CA ALA A 257 -17.60 -9.50 1.48
C ALA A 257 -16.61 -9.95 0.41
N THR A 258 -16.53 -11.26 0.24
CA THR A 258 -15.79 -11.88 -0.86
C THR A 258 -16.78 -12.31 -1.92
N ILE A 259 -16.52 -12.02 -3.18
CA ILE A 259 -17.33 -12.49 -4.30
C ILE A 259 -16.67 -13.77 -4.83
N GLU A 260 -17.39 -14.88 -4.75
CA GLU A 260 -16.90 -16.18 -5.21
C GLU A 260 -17.86 -16.80 -6.22
N PRO A 261 -17.34 -17.41 -7.31
CA PRO A 261 -18.14 -18.30 -8.12
C PRO A 261 -18.46 -19.58 -7.33
N VAL A 262 -19.70 -19.99 -7.36
CA VAL A 262 -20.17 -21.23 -6.72
C VAL A 262 -20.91 -22.11 -7.73
N ILE A 263 -20.84 -23.43 -7.54
CA ILE A 263 -21.65 -24.36 -8.32
C ILE A 263 -22.86 -24.76 -7.46
N GLU A 264 -24.02 -24.39 -7.91
CA GLU A 264 -25.28 -24.79 -7.31
C GLU A 264 -26.22 -25.36 -8.39
N ASP A 265 -26.77 -26.55 -8.16
CA ASP A 265 -27.61 -27.27 -9.11
C ASP A 265 -26.94 -27.50 -10.49
N GLY A 266 -25.62 -27.72 -10.49
CA GLY A 266 -24.82 -27.94 -11.73
C GLY A 266 -24.66 -26.68 -12.59
N LYS A 267 -24.97 -25.51 -12.08
CA LYS A 267 -24.79 -24.20 -12.72
C LYS A 267 -23.86 -23.32 -11.93
N TYR A 268 -23.05 -22.56 -12.65
CA TYR A 268 -22.22 -21.53 -12.04
C TYR A 268 -23.10 -20.34 -11.60
N LYS A 269 -22.91 -19.92 -10.39
CA LYS A 269 -23.54 -18.75 -9.78
C LYS A 269 -22.46 -17.93 -9.09
N VAL A 270 -22.75 -16.67 -8.82
CA VAL A 270 -21.87 -15.80 -8.03
C VAL A 270 -22.43 -15.75 -6.61
N ALA A 271 -21.60 -16.06 -5.63
CA ALA A 271 -21.94 -15.93 -4.22
C ALA A 271 -21.17 -14.77 -3.58
N ILE A 272 -21.86 -14.06 -2.72
CA ILE A 272 -21.27 -13.02 -1.86
C ILE A 272 -21.10 -13.66 -0.49
N LEU A 273 -19.85 -13.81 -0.08
CA LEU A 273 -19.48 -14.38 1.22
C LEU A 273 -19.14 -13.25 2.18
N TRP A 274 -20.03 -12.98 3.12
CA TRP A 274 -19.84 -11.93 4.11
C TRP A 274 -18.92 -12.37 5.24
N ASN A 275 -17.99 -11.53 5.65
CA ASN A 275 -17.02 -11.84 6.73
C ASN A 275 -17.65 -11.90 8.14
N ASP A 276 -18.93 -11.53 8.29
CA ASP A 276 -19.65 -11.60 9.56
C ASP A 276 -20.30 -12.98 9.84
N GLY A 277 -20.06 -13.97 8.96
CA GLY A 277 -20.56 -15.34 9.15
C GLY A 277 -22.04 -15.55 8.81
N ARG A 278 -22.74 -14.55 8.22
CA ARG A 278 -24.08 -14.77 7.67
C ARG A 278 -24.03 -15.74 6.48
N LYS A 279 -25.17 -16.29 6.10
CA LYS A 279 -25.25 -17.16 4.93
C LYS A 279 -24.84 -16.41 3.67
N PRO A 280 -24.11 -17.07 2.75
CA PRO A 280 -23.79 -16.50 1.44
C PRO A 280 -25.05 -16.06 0.69
N ASP A 281 -25.01 -14.89 0.09
CA ASP A 281 -26.03 -14.47 -0.86
C ASP A 281 -25.65 -15.01 -2.23
N VAL A 282 -26.35 -16.05 -2.70
CA VAL A 282 -26.14 -16.61 -4.01
C VAL A 282 -26.96 -15.85 -5.05
N ILE A 283 -26.27 -15.21 -5.97
CA ILE A 283 -26.89 -14.43 -7.03
C ILE A 283 -27.07 -15.36 -8.26
N SER A 284 -28.33 -15.64 -8.62
CA SER A 284 -28.64 -16.47 -9.78
C SER A 284 -28.42 -15.72 -11.11
N ASN A 285 -28.46 -16.42 -12.26
CA ASN A 285 -28.27 -15.89 -13.61
C ASN A 285 -29.20 -14.72 -14.01
N SER A 286 -30.12 -14.31 -13.13
CA SER A 286 -30.94 -13.11 -13.27
C SER A 286 -30.45 -11.98 -12.36
N LEU A 287 -29.13 -11.78 -12.32
CA LEU A 287 -28.52 -10.67 -11.59
C LEU A 287 -29.21 -9.35 -11.98
N ASN A 288 -29.91 -8.77 -11.00
CA ASN A 288 -30.28 -7.38 -11.09
C ASN A 288 -29.00 -6.57 -10.88
N ILE A 289 -28.62 -5.80 -11.90
CA ILE A 289 -27.39 -4.95 -11.88
C ILE A 289 -27.38 -3.96 -10.74
N GLU A 290 -28.54 -3.52 -10.28
CA GLU A 290 -28.67 -2.65 -9.11
C GLU A 290 -28.12 -3.34 -7.84
N ASP A 291 -28.39 -4.61 -7.66
CA ASP A 291 -27.86 -5.38 -6.52
C ASP A 291 -26.33 -5.53 -6.59
N PHE A 292 -25.77 -5.63 -7.81
CA PHE A 292 -24.34 -5.72 -8.01
C PHE A 292 -23.63 -4.35 -7.90
N LYS A 293 -24.26 -3.24 -8.32
CA LYS A 293 -23.73 -1.88 -8.13
C LYS A 293 -23.63 -1.48 -6.67
N ASN A 294 -24.51 -2.03 -5.83
CA ASN A 294 -24.48 -1.80 -4.39
C ASN A 294 -23.42 -2.63 -3.66
N LEU A 295 -22.72 -3.52 -4.39
CA LEU A 295 -21.67 -4.42 -3.88
C LEU A 295 -20.26 -4.01 -4.32
N LEU A 296 -20.15 -3.12 -5.28
CA LEU A 296 -18.91 -2.52 -5.80
C LEU A 296 -18.71 -1.11 -5.27
#